data_5aa9208083b22c871bdf840254085257
#
_entry.id   5aa9208083b22c871bdf840254085257
#
_cell.length_a   1.000
_cell.length_b   1.000
_cell.length_c   1.000
_cell.angle_alpha   90.00
_cell.angle_beta   90.00
_cell.angle_gamma   90.00
#
_symmetry.space_group_name_H-M   'P 1'
#
loop_
_entity.id
_entity.type
_entity.pdbx_description
1 polymer ?
#
loop_
_entity_poly.entity_id
_entity_poly.type
_entity_poly.pdbx_seq_one_letter_code
_entity_poly.pdbx_strand_id
1 'polypeptide(L)'
;MSWQSALACWVLRRRMRPETAKPGIDVERARRLTSKRAWLPKVPSGWRLEERYGHDAAPLRGEWLLHGQPSHITVLYLHGGGYYFCSPATHRGLVFPLARRSGARTFSLDYRLAPEHPFPAALDDALAAYRKLLADGVPPGSIVIAGDSAGGGLALATLLALRDAGDSLPAGAVLFAPWTDLAATGASMTTNDGLDPMFYGRAFAPAGKLYSGDADVRNPYVSPLYGRFDGLPPLFIQVGDTEVLLDDSTRVAQKARAAGVSVELEIWPKMPHVFQIFAPFVPEANRALEQAAGFVRRVTAAQAVETS
;
A
#
# COMPACT_ATOMS: atom_id res chain seq x y z
N MET A 1 19.38 -9.03 10.21
CA MET A 1 19.46 -8.56 8.80
C MET A 1 20.33 -9.53 8.01
N SER A 2 19.79 -10.09 6.93
CA SER A 2 20.56 -10.94 6.01
C SER A 2 21.56 -10.11 5.17
N TRP A 3 22.52 -10.78 4.53
CA TRP A 3 23.46 -10.09 3.63
C TRP A 3 22.73 -9.54 2.39
N GLN A 4 21.65 -10.21 1.94
CA GLN A 4 20.80 -9.75 0.84
C GLN A 4 20.12 -8.41 1.19
N SER A 5 19.57 -8.30 2.41
CA SER A 5 19.00 -7.03 2.89
C SER A 5 20.06 -5.93 2.99
N ALA A 6 21.27 -6.26 3.47
CA ALA A 6 22.37 -5.31 3.55
C ALA A 6 22.75 -4.79 2.15
N LEU A 7 22.83 -5.69 1.17
CA LEU A 7 23.10 -5.34 -0.23
C LEU A 7 21.98 -4.46 -0.80
N ALA A 8 20.72 -4.80 -0.56
CA ALA A 8 19.58 -3.99 -1.00
C ALA A 8 19.66 -2.57 -0.42
N CYS A 9 19.87 -2.43 0.89
CA CYS A 9 20.06 -1.12 1.54
C CYS A 9 21.24 -0.33 0.95
N TRP A 10 22.37 -1.00 0.68
CA TRP A 10 23.53 -0.36 0.07
C TRP A 10 23.22 0.16 -1.35
N VAL A 11 22.50 -0.63 -2.17
CA VAL A 11 22.06 -0.21 -3.51
C VAL A 11 21.12 0.99 -3.42
N LEU A 12 20.14 0.94 -2.52
CA LEU A 12 19.17 2.02 -2.31
C LEU A 12 19.86 3.33 -1.89
N ARG A 13 20.82 3.26 -0.95
CA ARG A 13 21.61 4.44 -0.53
C ARG A 13 22.37 5.08 -1.70
N ARG A 14 22.83 4.28 -2.66
CA ARG A 14 23.62 4.79 -3.80
C ARG A 14 22.79 5.18 -5.01
N ARG A 15 21.60 4.59 -5.19
CA ARG A 15 20.83 4.73 -6.43
C ARG A 15 19.49 5.45 -6.27
N MET A 16 18.86 5.33 -5.12
CA MET A 16 17.53 5.90 -4.87
C MET A 16 17.62 7.15 -4.00
N ARG A 17 18.29 7.05 -2.86
CA ARG A 17 18.37 8.14 -1.90
C ARG A 17 18.88 9.47 -2.48
N PRO A 18 19.90 9.51 -3.36
CA PRO A 18 20.33 10.78 -3.97
C PRO A 18 19.24 11.46 -4.81
N GLU A 19 18.30 10.70 -5.37
CA GLU A 19 17.20 11.29 -6.14
C GLU A 19 16.21 12.05 -5.22
N THR A 20 16.01 11.56 -3.99
CA THR A 20 15.14 12.23 -2.99
C THR A 20 15.83 13.40 -2.26
N ALA A 21 17.12 13.60 -2.49
CA ALA A 21 17.87 14.76 -1.98
C ALA A 21 17.65 16.03 -2.79
N LYS A 22 17.19 15.91 -4.02
CA LYS A 22 17.06 17.02 -4.98
C LYS A 22 15.94 17.95 -4.57
N PRO A 23 16.09 19.26 -4.77
CA PRO A 23 15.01 20.21 -4.54
C PRO A 23 13.90 20.01 -5.60
N GLY A 24 12.66 20.02 -5.14
CA GLY A 24 11.49 19.84 -6.00
C GLY A 24 11.24 18.38 -6.43
N ILE A 25 10.15 18.17 -7.15
CA ILE A 25 9.73 16.87 -7.64
C ILE A 25 9.71 16.89 -9.17
N ASP A 26 10.58 16.07 -9.76
CA ASP A 26 10.58 15.81 -11.20
C ASP A 26 9.75 14.52 -11.45
N VAL A 27 8.46 14.72 -11.70
CA VAL A 27 7.48 13.64 -11.91
C VAL A 27 7.84 12.76 -13.10
N GLU A 28 8.20 13.37 -14.23
CA GLU A 28 8.57 12.61 -15.43
C GLU A 28 9.80 11.74 -15.20
N ARG A 29 10.80 12.31 -14.51
CA ARG A 29 12.01 11.57 -14.14
C ARG A 29 11.69 10.41 -13.21
N ALA A 30 10.85 10.62 -12.18
CA ALA A 30 10.44 9.58 -11.25
C ALA A 30 9.74 8.43 -12.00
N ARG A 31 8.75 8.74 -12.84
CA ARG A 31 8.03 7.78 -13.68
C ARG A 31 8.96 7.01 -14.63
N ARG A 32 9.87 7.71 -15.28
CA ARG A 32 10.85 7.12 -16.20
C ARG A 32 11.83 6.17 -15.49
N LEU A 33 12.31 6.55 -14.30
CA LEU A 33 13.25 5.74 -13.53
C LEU A 33 12.60 4.49 -12.96
N THR A 34 11.38 4.59 -12.46
CA THR A 34 10.65 3.44 -11.89
C THR A 34 10.23 2.46 -12.97
N SER A 35 9.69 2.91 -14.09
CA SER A 35 9.31 2.04 -15.20
C SER A 35 10.51 1.28 -15.81
N LYS A 36 11.66 1.95 -15.98
CA LYS A 36 12.88 1.33 -16.51
C LYS A 36 13.57 0.35 -15.55
N ARG A 37 13.38 0.54 -14.24
CA ARG A 37 14.02 -0.28 -13.19
C ARG A 37 13.09 -1.33 -12.61
N ALA A 38 11.83 -1.35 -13.00
CA ALA A 38 10.87 -2.32 -12.53
C ALA A 38 11.34 -3.73 -12.92
N TRP A 39 11.48 -4.58 -11.91
CA TRP A 39 11.61 -6.00 -12.17
C TRP A 39 10.20 -6.56 -12.41
N LEU A 40 10.00 -7.08 -13.61
CA LEU A 40 8.74 -7.71 -14.00
C LEU A 40 8.86 -9.23 -13.83
N PRO A 41 8.42 -9.80 -12.71
CA PRO A 41 8.47 -11.22 -12.48
C PRO A 41 7.56 -11.95 -13.47
N LYS A 42 7.94 -13.18 -13.81
CA LYS A 42 7.06 -14.07 -14.58
C LYS A 42 5.79 -14.36 -13.77
N VAL A 43 4.66 -14.46 -14.44
CA VAL A 43 3.41 -14.89 -13.83
C VAL A 43 3.63 -16.26 -13.19
N PRO A 44 3.25 -16.49 -11.92
CA PRO A 44 3.46 -17.75 -11.25
C PRO A 44 2.75 -18.91 -11.99
N SER A 45 3.33 -20.11 -11.93
CA SER A 45 2.70 -21.29 -12.51
C SER A 45 1.32 -21.54 -11.91
N GLY A 46 0.32 -21.84 -12.73
CA GLY A 46 -1.07 -22.01 -12.34
C GLY A 46 -1.84 -20.72 -12.15
N TRP A 47 -1.21 -19.57 -12.41
CA TRP A 47 -1.85 -18.25 -12.34
C TRP A 47 -1.90 -17.63 -13.74
N ARG A 48 -2.84 -16.70 -13.93
CA ARG A 48 -2.93 -15.86 -15.13
C ARG A 48 -3.01 -14.39 -14.74
N LEU A 49 -2.43 -13.53 -15.57
CA LEU A 49 -2.51 -12.09 -15.47
C LEU A 49 -3.48 -11.57 -16.54
N GLU A 50 -4.46 -10.79 -16.14
CA GLU A 50 -5.36 -10.07 -17.03
C GLU A 50 -5.13 -8.57 -16.88
N GLU A 51 -4.61 -7.95 -17.93
CA GLU A 51 -4.37 -6.51 -17.97
C GLU A 51 -5.60 -5.79 -18.52
N ARG A 52 -6.11 -4.80 -17.77
CA ARG A 52 -7.32 -4.03 -18.11
C ARG A 52 -7.00 -2.53 -18.04
N TYR A 53 -6.49 -2.00 -19.14
CA TYR A 53 -6.10 -0.59 -19.24
C TYR A 53 -6.92 0.20 -20.27
N GLY A 54 -7.92 -0.40 -20.92
CA GLY A 54 -8.84 0.25 -21.85
C GLY A 54 -9.68 1.35 -21.17
N HIS A 55 -10.24 2.24 -21.96
CA HIS A 55 -11.14 3.29 -21.46
C HIS A 55 -12.44 2.73 -20.86
N ASP A 56 -12.86 1.55 -21.28
CA ASP A 56 -14.02 0.80 -20.81
C ASP A 56 -13.74 -0.05 -19.56
N ALA A 57 -12.49 -0.09 -19.11
CA ALA A 57 -12.10 -0.90 -17.95
C ALA A 57 -12.52 -0.28 -16.59
N ALA A 58 -12.84 1.03 -16.55
CA ALA A 58 -13.27 1.68 -15.32
C ALA A 58 -14.59 1.06 -14.78
N PRO A 59 -14.76 0.97 -13.45
CA PRO A 59 -13.83 1.40 -12.38
C PRO A 59 -12.74 0.37 -12.02
N LEU A 60 -12.70 -0.80 -12.68
CA LEU A 60 -11.69 -1.83 -12.48
C LEU A 60 -10.61 -1.74 -13.57
N ARG A 61 -9.95 -0.58 -13.67
CA ARG A 61 -8.78 -0.40 -14.50
C ARG A 61 -7.53 -0.84 -13.73
N GLY A 62 -6.71 -1.73 -14.34
CA GLY A 62 -5.52 -2.28 -13.69
C GLY A 62 -5.25 -3.73 -14.06
N GLU A 63 -4.83 -4.53 -13.08
CA GLU A 63 -4.39 -5.92 -13.32
C GLU A 63 -5.07 -6.89 -12.37
N TRP A 64 -5.70 -7.93 -12.93
CA TRP A 64 -6.09 -9.11 -12.19
C TRP A 64 -5.00 -10.17 -12.22
N LEU A 65 -4.64 -10.68 -11.06
CA LEU A 65 -3.89 -11.92 -10.90
C LEU A 65 -4.83 -13.00 -10.37
N LEU A 66 -5.09 -14.00 -11.18
CA LEU A 66 -6.10 -15.03 -10.95
C LEU A 66 -5.46 -16.41 -10.91
N HIS A 67 -5.81 -17.22 -9.91
CA HIS A 67 -5.42 -18.64 -9.86
C HIS A 67 -6.35 -19.48 -10.76
N GLY A 68 -5.85 -20.60 -11.28
CA GLY A 68 -6.66 -21.52 -12.07
C GLY A 68 -7.80 -22.19 -11.29
N GLN A 69 -7.67 -22.27 -9.95
CA GLN A 69 -8.76 -22.70 -9.06
C GLN A 69 -9.49 -21.48 -8.51
N PRO A 70 -10.82 -21.52 -8.34
CA PRO A 70 -11.59 -20.44 -7.74
C PRO A 70 -11.08 -20.08 -6.34
N SER A 71 -11.01 -18.81 -6.02
CA SER A 71 -10.74 -18.31 -4.68
C SER A 71 -11.91 -17.46 -4.20
N HIS A 72 -12.33 -17.66 -2.97
CA HIS A 72 -13.29 -16.80 -2.30
C HIS A 72 -12.65 -15.53 -1.76
N ILE A 73 -11.31 -15.47 -1.62
CA ILE A 73 -10.58 -14.32 -1.10
C ILE A 73 -10.26 -13.36 -2.26
N THR A 74 -10.53 -12.09 -2.06
CA THR A 74 -10.18 -11.01 -2.99
C THR A 74 -9.29 -9.99 -2.30
N VAL A 75 -8.15 -9.66 -2.89
CA VAL A 75 -7.33 -8.53 -2.46
C VAL A 75 -7.48 -7.39 -3.47
N LEU A 76 -7.91 -6.22 -3.00
CA LEU A 76 -7.80 -4.96 -3.74
C LEU A 76 -6.47 -4.31 -3.34
N TYR A 77 -5.52 -4.28 -4.28
CA TYR A 77 -4.18 -3.75 -4.03
C TYR A 77 -4.03 -2.34 -4.59
N LEU A 78 -3.56 -1.42 -3.75
CA LEU A 78 -3.29 -0.02 -4.08
C LEU A 78 -1.77 0.20 -4.01
N HIS A 79 -1.15 0.46 -5.16
CA HIS A 79 0.31 0.54 -5.24
C HIS A 79 0.88 1.81 -4.60
N GLY A 80 2.14 1.75 -4.16
CA GLY A 80 2.91 2.91 -3.71
C GLY A 80 3.35 3.82 -4.85
N GLY A 81 4.21 4.80 -4.51
CA GLY A 81 4.74 5.74 -5.49
C GLY A 81 4.32 7.18 -5.25
N GLY A 82 4.14 7.58 -3.98
CA GLY A 82 3.92 8.97 -3.58
C GLY A 82 2.71 9.64 -4.21
N TYR A 83 1.77 8.88 -4.76
CA TYR A 83 0.61 9.32 -5.55
C TYR A 83 0.94 9.92 -6.92
N TYR A 84 2.20 9.96 -7.36
CA TYR A 84 2.58 10.59 -8.61
C TYR A 84 3.42 9.72 -9.56
N PHE A 85 3.84 8.53 -9.13
CA PHE A 85 4.60 7.58 -9.95
C PHE A 85 4.24 6.13 -9.60
N CYS A 86 4.86 5.17 -10.29
CA CYS A 86 4.55 3.74 -10.23
C CYS A 86 3.22 3.37 -10.89
N SER A 87 2.92 2.08 -10.88
CA SER A 87 1.74 1.46 -11.49
C SER A 87 1.57 0.03 -10.96
N PRO A 88 0.47 -0.65 -11.26
CA PRO A 88 0.32 -2.09 -10.98
C PRO A 88 1.50 -2.92 -11.45
N ALA A 89 1.98 -2.69 -12.66
CA ALA A 89 3.11 -3.43 -13.24
C ALA A 89 4.40 -3.30 -12.41
N THR A 90 4.69 -2.12 -11.85
CA THR A 90 5.89 -1.89 -11.03
C THR A 90 5.84 -2.63 -9.68
N HIS A 91 4.66 -3.05 -9.23
CA HIS A 91 4.43 -3.72 -7.95
C HIS A 91 4.20 -5.23 -8.07
N ARG A 92 4.27 -5.79 -9.29
CA ARG A 92 4.13 -7.25 -9.50
C ARG A 92 5.09 -8.07 -8.63
N GLY A 93 6.28 -7.54 -8.32
CA GLY A 93 7.26 -8.18 -7.42
C GLY A 93 6.78 -8.37 -6.00
N LEU A 94 5.84 -7.57 -5.53
CA LEU A 94 5.19 -7.67 -4.22
C LEU A 94 3.83 -8.37 -4.34
N VAL A 95 3.02 -7.97 -5.31
CA VAL A 95 1.63 -8.44 -5.49
C VAL A 95 1.57 -9.93 -5.79
N PHE A 96 2.41 -10.44 -6.70
CA PHE A 96 2.40 -11.86 -7.06
C PHE A 96 2.76 -12.79 -5.90
N PRO A 97 3.83 -12.51 -5.12
CA PRO A 97 4.11 -13.29 -3.93
C PRO A 97 3.03 -13.22 -2.86
N LEU A 98 2.39 -12.07 -2.65
CA LEU A 98 1.29 -11.92 -1.69
C LEU A 98 0.07 -12.75 -2.12
N ALA A 99 -0.38 -12.61 -3.37
CA ALA A 99 -1.50 -13.36 -3.93
C ALA A 99 -1.28 -14.87 -3.82
N ARG A 100 -0.09 -15.35 -4.23
CA ARG A 100 0.24 -16.77 -4.17
C ARG A 100 0.21 -17.34 -2.75
N ARG A 101 0.73 -16.59 -1.76
CA ARG A 101 0.78 -17.04 -0.35
C ARG A 101 -0.59 -16.99 0.32
N SER A 102 -1.40 -15.99 -0.01
CA SER A 102 -2.76 -15.87 0.55
C SER A 102 -3.78 -16.76 -0.16
N GLY A 103 -3.49 -17.22 -1.38
CA GLY A 103 -4.46 -17.90 -2.24
C GLY A 103 -5.53 -16.95 -2.79
N ALA A 104 -5.34 -15.63 -2.64
CA ALA A 104 -6.33 -14.64 -3.04
C ALA A 104 -6.25 -14.31 -4.53
N ARG A 105 -7.39 -14.21 -5.21
CA ARG A 105 -7.40 -13.43 -6.45
C ARG A 105 -7.13 -11.98 -6.11
N THR A 106 -6.26 -11.32 -6.87
CA THR A 106 -5.81 -9.98 -6.52
C THR A 106 -6.05 -9.03 -7.68
N PHE A 107 -6.71 -7.91 -7.40
CA PHE A 107 -6.84 -6.80 -8.32
C PHE A 107 -5.93 -5.67 -7.89
N SER A 108 -4.95 -5.31 -8.73
CA SER A 108 -4.06 -4.17 -8.54
C SER A 108 -4.60 -2.99 -9.35
N LEU A 109 -5.10 -1.96 -8.64
CA LEU A 109 -5.78 -0.82 -9.24
C LEU A 109 -4.76 0.16 -9.86
N ASP A 110 -5.00 0.57 -11.10
CA ASP A 110 -4.31 1.67 -11.79
C ASP A 110 -5.06 2.98 -11.53
N TYR A 111 -4.95 3.49 -10.31
CA TYR A 111 -5.62 4.72 -9.91
C TYR A 111 -4.95 5.96 -10.50
N ARG A 112 -5.72 7.03 -10.68
CA ARG A 112 -5.26 8.30 -11.25
C ARG A 112 -4.20 8.97 -10.36
N LEU A 113 -3.16 9.49 -10.99
CA LEU A 113 -1.99 10.05 -10.32
C LEU A 113 -1.94 11.57 -10.40
N ALA A 114 -1.35 12.18 -9.39
CA ALA A 114 -0.95 13.58 -9.38
C ALA A 114 0.29 13.80 -10.30
N PRO A 115 0.55 14.99 -10.79
CA PRO A 115 -0.24 16.23 -10.62
C PRO A 115 -1.44 16.34 -11.54
N GLU A 116 -1.58 15.46 -12.55
CA GLU A 116 -2.68 15.52 -13.52
C GLU A 116 -4.03 15.33 -12.85
N HIS A 117 -4.06 14.50 -11.80
CA HIS A 117 -5.25 14.18 -11.02
C HIS A 117 -4.93 14.19 -9.53
N PRO A 118 -4.87 15.37 -8.89
CA PRO A 118 -4.64 15.47 -7.45
C PRO A 118 -5.82 14.91 -6.66
N PHE A 119 -5.75 14.93 -5.33
CA PHE A 119 -6.86 14.60 -4.45
C PHE A 119 -8.15 15.32 -4.88
N PRO A 120 -9.31 14.63 -4.93
CA PRO A 120 -9.57 13.28 -4.42
C PRO A 120 -9.47 12.14 -5.46
N ALA A 121 -8.93 12.35 -6.65
CA ALA A 121 -9.04 11.43 -7.77
C ALA A 121 -8.65 9.97 -7.46
N ALA A 122 -7.51 9.75 -6.78
CA ALA A 122 -7.07 8.40 -6.40
C ALA A 122 -8.03 7.73 -5.39
N LEU A 123 -8.56 8.52 -4.45
CA LEU A 123 -9.55 8.03 -3.49
C LEU A 123 -10.87 7.65 -4.16
N ASP A 124 -11.35 8.49 -5.08
CA ASP A 124 -12.56 8.20 -5.85
C ASP A 124 -12.44 6.90 -6.65
N ASP A 125 -11.25 6.69 -7.27
CA ASP A 125 -10.98 5.46 -8.02
C ASP A 125 -10.95 4.23 -7.10
N ALA A 126 -10.34 4.33 -5.92
CA ALA A 126 -10.28 3.24 -4.94
C ALA A 126 -11.68 2.89 -4.40
N LEU A 127 -12.51 3.90 -4.09
CA LEU A 127 -13.90 3.73 -3.65
C LEU A 127 -14.74 3.10 -4.77
N ALA A 128 -14.62 3.59 -5.99
CA ALA A 128 -15.35 3.06 -7.14
C ALA A 128 -14.97 1.61 -7.43
N ALA A 129 -13.68 1.26 -7.36
CA ALA A 129 -13.20 -0.11 -7.53
C ALA A 129 -13.75 -1.05 -6.45
N TYR A 130 -13.71 -0.64 -5.18
CA TYR A 130 -14.25 -1.42 -4.08
C TYR A 130 -15.76 -1.66 -4.24
N ARG A 131 -16.54 -0.58 -4.49
CA ARG A 131 -17.99 -0.68 -4.71
C ARG A 131 -18.35 -1.55 -5.92
N LYS A 132 -17.52 -1.51 -6.98
CA LYS A 132 -17.70 -2.39 -8.14
C LYS A 132 -17.51 -3.87 -7.78
N LEU A 133 -16.52 -4.20 -6.94
CA LEU A 133 -16.37 -5.56 -6.45
C LEU A 133 -17.62 -6.04 -5.69
N LEU A 134 -18.19 -5.19 -4.82
CA LEU A 134 -19.44 -5.50 -4.12
C LEU A 134 -20.61 -5.68 -5.10
N ALA A 135 -20.75 -4.79 -6.08
CA ALA A 135 -21.80 -4.86 -7.11
C ALA A 135 -21.66 -6.11 -8.00
N ASP A 136 -20.44 -6.62 -8.19
CA ASP A 136 -20.16 -7.88 -8.88
C ASP A 136 -20.40 -9.11 -7.99
N GLY A 137 -20.96 -8.93 -6.81
CA GLY A 137 -21.34 -10.02 -5.90
C GLY A 137 -20.20 -10.54 -5.03
N VAL A 138 -19.07 -9.82 -4.93
CA VAL A 138 -17.99 -10.19 -4.00
C VAL A 138 -18.41 -9.83 -2.57
N PRO A 139 -18.53 -10.79 -1.65
CA PRO A 139 -18.90 -10.49 -0.28
C PRO A 139 -17.87 -9.55 0.40
N PRO A 140 -18.28 -8.52 1.14
CA PRO A 140 -17.35 -7.59 1.80
C PRO A 140 -16.40 -8.32 2.75
N GLY A 141 -16.87 -9.32 3.51
CA GLY A 141 -16.07 -10.16 4.41
C GLY A 141 -15.04 -11.05 3.69
N SER A 142 -15.04 -11.11 2.37
CA SER A 142 -14.02 -11.82 1.59
C SER A 142 -13.02 -10.88 0.92
N ILE A 143 -13.16 -9.56 1.11
CA ILE A 143 -12.26 -8.55 0.53
C ILE A 143 -11.28 -8.06 1.58
N VAL A 144 -10.01 -7.97 1.22
CA VAL A 144 -8.98 -7.26 1.98
C VAL A 144 -8.43 -6.13 1.10
N ILE A 145 -8.35 -4.90 1.63
CA ILE A 145 -7.66 -3.81 0.94
C ILE A 145 -6.20 -3.84 1.38
N ALA A 146 -5.28 -3.88 0.42
CA ALA A 146 -3.84 -3.87 0.71
C ALA A 146 -3.16 -2.74 -0.03
N GLY A 147 -2.08 -2.20 0.54
CA GLY A 147 -1.29 -1.19 -0.15
C GLY A 147 0.03 -0.90 0.56
N ASP A 148 0.93 -0.30 -0.19
CA ASP A 148 2.26 0.09 0.30
C ASP A 148 2.48 1.60 0.18
N SER A 149 3.21 2.19 1.12
CA SER A 149 3.59 3.61 1.06
C SER A 149 2.35 4.52 0.88
N ALA A 150 2.31 5.34 -0.18
CA ALA A 150 1.14 6.13 -0.57
C ALA A 150 -0.11 5.27 -0.77
N GLY A 151 0.02 4.08 -1.37
CA GLY A 151 -1.08 3.11 -1.51
C GLY A 151 -1.58 2.56 -0.17
N GLY A 152 -0.70 2.44 0.83
CA GLY A 152 -1.07 2.11 2.21
C GLY A 152 -1.86 3.24 2.88
N GLY A 153 -1.46 4.49 2.64
CA GLY A 153 -2.23 5.67 3.04
C GLY A 153 -3.60 5.72 2.35
N LEU A 154 -3.62 5.48 1.03
CA LEU A 154 -4.87 5.42 0.25
C LEU A 154 -5.81 4.30 0.74
N ALA A 155 -5.26 3.13 1.09
CA ALA A 155 -6.05 2.04 1.66
C ALA A 155 -6.75 2.45 2.96
N LEU A 156 -6.03 3.10 3.85
CA LEU A 156 -6.61 3.60 5.11
C LEU A 156 -7.61 4.73 4.87
N ALA A 157 -7.33 5.67 3.95
CA ALA A 157 -8.27 6.72 3.56
C ALA A 157 -9.56 6.14 2.95
N THR A 158 -9.42 5.07 2.14
CA THR A 158 -10.57 4.34 1.57
C THR A 158 -11.43 3.72 2.67
N LEU A 159 -10.83 3.08 3.68
CA LEU A 159 -11.58 2.55 4.84
C LEU A 159 -12.35 3.63 5.59
N LEU A 160 -11.71 4.78 5.84
CA LEU A 160 -12.36 5.92 6.49
C LEU A 160 -13.57 6.41 5.68
N ALA A 161 -13.39 6.59 4.38
CA ALA A 161 -14.44 7.10 3.50
C ALA A 161 -15.61 6.10 3.34
N LEU A 162 -15.33 4.81 3.24
CA LEU A 162 -16.36 3.76 3.21
C LEU A 162 -17.18 3.75 4.50
N ARG A 163 -16.52 3.77 5.66
CA ARG A 163 -17.21 3.83 6.96
C ARG A 163 -18.09 5.07 7.07
N ASP A 164 -17.54 6.24 6.72
CA ASP A 164 -18.25 7.52 6.85
C ASP A 164 -19.43 7.62 5.88
N ALA A 165 -19.37 6.88 4.75
CA ALA A 165 -20.49 6.73 3.82
C ALA A 165 -21.53 5.67 4.24
N GLY A 166 -21.24 4.86 5.27
CA GLY A 166 -22.10 3.74 5.69
C GLY A 166 -22.03 2.53 4.74
N ASP A 167 -20.98 2.45 3.91
CA ASP A 167 -20.75 1.28 3.05
C ASP A 167 -20.32 0.06 3.89
N SER A 168 -20.61 -1.14 3.40
CA SER A 168 -20.08 -2.37 4.00
C SER A 168 -18.56 -2.38 3.93
N LEU A 169 -17.89 -2.60 5.07
CA LEU A 169 -16.43 -2.59 5.17
C LEU A 169 -15.82 -3.94 4.75
N PRO A 170 -14.57 -3.96 4.25
CA PRO A 170 -13.84 -5.19 3.96
C PRO A 170 -13.48 -5.94 5.25
N ALA A 171 -13.05 -7.21 5.10
CA ALA A 171 -12.61 -8.05 6.21
C ALA A 171 -11.41 -7.48 7.00
N GLY A 172 -10.57 -6.68 6.35
CA GLY A 172 -9.39 -6.08 6.96
C GLY A 172 -8.55 -5.30 5.97
N ALA A 173 -7.44 -4.73 6.45
CA ALA A 173 -6.45 -4.12 5.58
C ALA A 173 -5.01 -4.53 5.90
N VAL A 174 -4.17 -4.62 4.86
CA VAL A 174 -2.72 -4.87 4.94
C VAL A 174 -1.97 -3.65 4.46
N LEU A 175 -1.18 -3.04 5.33
CA LEU A 175 -0.50 -1.78 5.10
C LEU A 175 1.02 -1.97 5.22
N PHE A 176 1.75 -1.82 4.10
CA PHE A 176 3.21 -1.91 4.08
C PHE A 176 3.81 -0.51 4.10
N ALA A 177 4.46 -0.15 5.21
CA ALA A 177 5.07 1.17 5.41
C ALA A 177 4.14 2.34 4.98
N PRO A 178 2.88 2.40 5.45
CA PRO A 178 1.89 3.33 4.92
C PRO A 178 2.29 4.79 5.17
N TRP A 179 2.15 5.63 4.15
CA TRP A 179 2.30 7.08 4.29
C TRP A 179 0.95 7.70 4.62
N THR A 180 0.78 8.09 5.88
CA THR A 180 -0.52 8.47 6.45
C THR A 180 -0.56 9.89 6.99
N ASP A 181 0.58 10.57 7.06
CA ASP A 181 0.74 11.96 7.48
C ASP A 181 1.49 12.76 6.39
N LEU A 182 0.72 13.32 5.46
CA LEU A 182 1.30 14.10 4.36
C LEU A 182 1.83 15.47 4.82
N ALA A 183 1.49 15.89 6.05
CA ALA A 183 2.09 17.07 6.70
C ALA A 183 3.49 16.76 7.26
N ALA A 184 3.94 15.50 7.22
CA ALA A 184 5.28 15.05 7.63
C ALA A 184 5.65 15.47 9.06
N THR A 185 4.73 15.30 10.02
CA THR A 185 4.91 15.75 11.42
C THR A 185 5.53 14.69 12.33
N GLY A 186 5.76 13.47 11.84
CA GLY A 186 6.40 12.40 12.60
C GLY A 186 7.84 12.73 12.96
N ALA A 187 8.27 12.41 14.19
CA ALA A 187 9.66 12.64 14.63
C ALA A 187 10.65 11.82 13.79
N SER A 188 10.24 10.63 13.31
CA SER A 188 11.06 9.77 12.45
C SER A 188 11.48 10.43 11.14
N MET A 189 10.74 11.43 10.64
CA MET A 189 11.15 12.25 9.50
C MET A 189 12.52 12.90 9.69
N THR A 190 12.91 13.18 10.94
CA THR A 190 14.19 13.78 11.30
C THR A 190 15.12 12.76 11.93
N THR A 191 14.65 11.97 12.90
CA THR A 191 15.50 11.03 13.65
C THR A 191 16.02 9.89 12.78
N ASN A 192 15.25 9.46 11.79
CA ASN A 192 15.64 8.41 10.86
C ASN A 192 16.21 8.95 9.53
N ASP A 193 16.30 10.27 9.35
CA ASP A 193 16.79 10.86 8.09
C ASP A 193 18.19 10.34 7.70
N GLY A 194 19.08 10.11 8.67
CA GLY A 194 20.40 9.51 8.43
C GLY A 194 20.38 7.99 8.27
N LEU A 195 19.36 7.32 8.77
CA LEU A 195 19.23 5.86 8.83
C LEU A 195 18.54 5.29 7.60
N ASP A 196 17.53 5.96 7.08
CA ASP A 196 16.74 5.51 5.92
C ASP A 196 17.64 5.36 4.68
N PRO A 197 17.69 4.16 4.07
CA PRO A 197 18.52 3.96 2.88
C PRO A 197 17.89 4.49 1.58
N MET A 198 16.62 4.92 1.61
CA MET A 198 15.85 5.23 0.40
C MET A 198 15.44 6.70 0.33
N PHE A 199 15.06 7.30 1.48
CA PHE A 199 14.48 8.63 1.50
C PHE A 199 15.20 9.61 2.44
N TYR A 200 15.06 10.89 2.11
CA TYR A 200 15.23 11.99 3.06
C TYR A 200 13.85 12.47 3.50
N GLY A 201 13.67 12.71 4.80
CA GLY A 201 12.37 13.14 5.35
C GLY A 201 11.84 14.43 4.70
N ARG A 202 12.75 15.36 4.33
CA ARG A 202 12.38 16.60 3.62
C ARG A 202 11.72 16.40 2.26
N ALA A 203 11.79 15.21 1.67
CA ALA A 203 11.17 14.93 0.36
C ALA A 203 9.65 14.74 0.47
N PHE A 204 9.12 14.45 1.66
CA PHE A 204 7.72 14.07 1.84
C PHE A 204 6.74 15.25 1.78
N ALA A 205 7.03 16.37 2.45
CA ALA A 205 6.11 17.52 2.45
C ALA A 205 5.83 18.08 1.04
N PRO A 206 6.83 18.24 0.15
CA PRO A 206 6.57 18.63 -1.24
C PRO A 206 5.72 17.61 -2.01
N ALA A 207 5.96 16.31 -1.79
CA ALA A 207 5.17 15.25 -2.42
C ALA A 207 3.73 15.23 -1.90
N GLY A 208 3.54 15.47 -0.60
CA GLY A 208 2.23 15.63 0.02
C GLY A 208 1.44 16.78 -0.60
N LYS A 209 2.09 17.92 -0.82
CA LYS A 209 1.47 19.09 -1.47
C LYS A 209 1.09 18.81 -2.92
N LEU A 210 1.92 18.06 -3.64
CA LEU A 210 1.62 17.68 -5.02
C LEU A 210 0.32 16.84 -5.10
N TYR A 211 0.12 15.91 -4.16
CA TYR A 211 -1.09 15.09 -4.10
C TYR A 211 -2.29 15.86 -3.57
N SER A 212 -2.13 16.60 -2.45
CA SER A 212 -3.25 17.31 -1.82
C SER A 212 -3.84 18.41 -2.72
N GLY A 213 -3.05 18.97 -3.65
CA GLY A 213 -3.51 20.10 -4.46
C GLY A 213 -3.94 21.26 -3.57
N ASP A 214 -5.18 21.71 -3.73
CA ASP A 214 -5.76 22.79 -2.92
C ASP A 214 -6.37 22.33 -1.60
N ALA A 215 -6.48 21.02 -1.38
CA ALA A 215 -7.02 20.48 -0.15
C ALA A 215 -6.05 20.68 1.04
N ASP A 216 -6.62 20.79 2.24
CA ASP A 216 -5.84 20.77 3.47
C ASP A 216 -5.08 19.44 3.57
N VAL A 217 -3.77 19.51 3.72
CA VAL A 217 -2.90 18.35 3.88
C VAL A 217 -3.27 17.50 5.11
N ARG A 218 -3.96 18.09 6.09
CA ARG A 218 -4.50 17.40 7.29
C ARG A 218 -5.93 16.90 7.13
N ASN A 219 -6.54 17.06 5.95
CA ASN A 219 -7.83 16.44 5.67
C ASN A 219 -7.72 14.93 5.91
N PRO A 220 -8.62 14.29 6.67
CA PRO A 220 -8.59 12.85 6.99
C PRO A 220 -8.54 11.91 5.77
N TYR A 221 -9.00 12.36 4.63
CA TYR A 221 -8.96 11.58 3.40
C TYR A 221 -7.68 11.82 2.57
N VAL A 222 -6.91 12.87 2.89
CA VAL A 222 -5.57 13.14 2.36
C VAL A 222 -4.52 12.49 3.26
N SER A 223 -4.61 12.74 4.56
CA SER A 223 -3.75 12.21 5.61
C SER A 223 -4.57 11.42 6.62
N PRO A 224 -4.77 10.13 6.40
CA PRO A 224 -5.69 9.32 7.21
C PRO A 224 -5.31 9.22 8.69
N LEU A 225 -4.09 9.54 9.06
CA LEU A 225 -3.69 9.68 10.46
C LEU A 225 -4.59 10.65 11.25
N TYR A 226 -5.13 11.69 10.61
CA TYR A 226 -6.02 12.67 11.28
C TYR A 226 -7.47 12.23 11.36
N GLY A 227 -7.83 11.12 10.70
CA GLY A 227 -9.19 10.56 10.73
C GLY A 227 -9.57 9.95 12.08
N ARG A 228 -10.85 9.63 12.26
CA ARG A 228 -11.36 8.81 13.36
C ARG A 228 -11.22 7.34 12.97
N PHE A 229 -10.89 6.46 13.92
CA PHE A 229 -10.61 5.06 13.62
C PHE A 229 -11.69 4.11 14.14
N ASP A 230 -12.64 4.62 14.93
CA ASP A 230 -13.77 3.84 15.44
C ASP A 230 -14.55 3.15 14.31
N GLY A 231 -14.85 1.88 14.48
CA GLY A 231 -15.60 1.07 13.52
C GLY A 231 -14.80 0.57 12.31
N LEU A 232 -13.49 0.83 12.23
CA LEU A 232 -12.66 0.26 11.16
C LEU A 232 -12.42 -1.25 11.35
N PRO A 233 -12.22 -2.00 10.26
CA PRO A 233 -11.90 -3.42 10.32
C PRO A 233 -10.46 -3.64 10.83
N PRO A 234 -10.08 -4.90 11.14
CA PRO A 234 -8.73 -5.24 11.56
C PRO A 234 -7.63 -4.73 10.61
N LEU A 235 -6.53 -4.25 11.17
CA LEU A 235 -5.38 -3.73 10.44
C LEU A 235 -4.13 -4.57 10.68
N PHE A 236 -3.41 -4.90 9.62
CA PHE A 236 -2.07 -5.48 9.67
C PHE A 236 -1.08 -4.48 9.08
N ILE A 237 -0.08 -4.07 9.85
CA ILE A 237 0.86 -3.01 9.49
C ILE A 237 2.29 -3.55 9.61
N GLN A 238 3.10 -3.38 8.56
CA GLN A 238 4.53 -3.68 8.60
C GLN A 238 5.34 -2.45 8.20
N VAL A 239 6.44 -2.19 8.92
CA VAL A 239 7.35 -1.06 8.67
C VAL A 239 8.77 -1.41 9.08
N GLY A 240 9.78 -0.85 8.42
CA GLY A 240 11.17 -0.94 8.85
C GLY A 240 11.48 0.08 9.94
N ASP A 241 12.31 -0.30 10.92
CA ASP A 241 12.70 0.59 12.02
C ASP A 241 13.59 1.76 11.59
N THR A 242 14.20 1.68 10.40
CA THR A 242 15.06 2.74 9.85
C THR A 242 14.34 3.72 8.95
N GLU A 243 13.05 3.50 8.70
CA GLU A 243 12.28 4.33 7.78
C GLU A 243 11.93 5.70 8.37
N VAL A 244 11.98 6.74 7.54
CA VAL A 244 11.43 8.06 7.92
C VAL A 244 9.92 8.01 8.14
N LEU A 245 9.20 7.03 7.58
CA LEU A 245 7.77 6.77 7.79
C LEU A 245 7.45 5.87 9.00
N LEU A 246 8.43 5.56 9.86
CA LEU A 246 8.18 4.72 11.05
C LEU A 246 7.03 5.27 11.91
N ASP A 247 7.05 6.58 12.16
CA ASP A 247 6.02 7.20 13.01
C ASP A 247 4.63 7.21 12.37
N ASP A 248 4.52 7.21 11.06
CA ASP A 248 3.23 7.08 10.38
C ASP A 248 2.55 5.76 10.78
N SER A 249 3.32 4.66 10.73
CA SER A 249 2.84 3.33 11.11
C SER A 249 2.55 3.20 12.60
N THR A 250 3.45 3.69 13.47
CA THR A 250 3.31 3.55 14.93
C THR A 250 2.16 4.40 15.45
N ARG A 251 2.00 5.63 14.95
CA ARG A 251 0.92 6.55 15.33
C ARG A 251 -0.45 6.04 14.86
N VAL A 252 -0.54 5.49 13.63
CA VAL A 252 -1.76 4.83 13.15
C VAL A 252 -2.11 3.64 14.04
N ALA A 253 -1.15 2.77 14.35
CA ALA A 253 -1.39 1.61 15.20
C ALA A 253 -1.85 2.00 16.61
N GLN A 254 -1.22 3.01 17.20
CA GLN A 254 -1.61 3.54 18.51
C GLN A 254 -3.05 4.08 18.48
N LYS A 255 -3.36 4.92 17.49
CA LYS A 255 -4.68 5.55 17.36
C LYS A 255 -5.79 4.54 17.09
N ALA A 256 -5.52 3.55 16.22
CA ALA A 256 -6.48 2.50 15.92
C ALA A 256 -6.78 1.63 17.15
N ARG A 257 -5.75 1.22 17.91
CA ARG A 257 -5.94 0.49 19.17
C ARG A 257 -6.74 1.29 20.20
N ALA A 258 -6.46 2.58 20.32
CA ALA A 258 -7.22 3.48 21.22
C ALA A 258 -8.70 3.60 20.83
N ALA A 259 -9.04 3.40 19.56
CA ALA A 259 -10.40 3.37 19.02
C ALA A 259 -11.03 1.96 19.05
N GLY A 260 -10.39 0.96 19.66
CA GLY A 260 -10.90 -0.40 19.76
C GLY A 260 -10.70 -1.27 18.51
N VAL A 261 -9.92 -0.81 17.55
CA VAL A 261 -9.61 -1.58 16.34
C VAL A 261 -8.51 -2.62 16.63
N SER A 262 -8.69 -3.84 16.15
CA SER A 262 -7.64 -4.87 16.21
C SER A 262 -6.48 -4.51 15.29
N VAL A 263 -5.26 -4.41 15.84
CA VAL A 263 -4.06 -4.01 15.07
C VAL A 263 -2.89 -4.93 15.38
N GLU A 264 -2.40 -5.57 14.33
CA GLU A 264 -1.10 -6.25 14.31
C GLU A 264 -0.07 -5.29 13.69
N LEU A 265 0.90 -4.83 14.48
CA LEU A 265 2.01 -3.98 14.01
C LEU A 265 3.32 -4.74 14.12
N GLU A 266 4.04 -4.86 13.03
CA GLU A 266 5.36 -5.46 12.94
C GLU A 266 6.40 -4.42 12.52
N ILE A 267 7.36 -4.15 13.40
CA ILE A 267 8.51 -3.28 13.14
C ILE A 267 9.71 -4.16 12.82
N TRP A 268 10.21 -4.09 11.60
CA TRP A 268 11.27 -4.96 11.10
C TRP A 268 12.66 -4.32 11.23
N PRO A 269 13.59 -4.94 12.00
CA PRO A 269 14.90 -4.36 12.26
C PRO A 269 15.73 -4.16 10.99
N LYS A 270 16.19 -2.95 10.77
CA LYS A 270 17.11 -2.55 9.68
C LYS A 270 16.54 -2.83 8.28
N MET A 271 15.21 -2.88 8.13
CA MET A 271 14.59 -3.03 6.82
C MET A 271 14.33 -1.65 6.20
N PRO A 272 14.52 -1.54 4.86
CA PRO A 272 14.21 -0.32 4.12
C PRO A 272 12.71 -0.23 3.84
N HIS A 273 12.28 0.94 3.36
CA HIS A 273 10.91 1.20 2.94
C HIS A 273 10.40 0.18 1.92
N VAL A 274 9.22 -0.38 2.21
CA VAL A 274 8.54 -1.41 1.39
C VAL A 274 9.48 -2.56 1.01
N PHE A 275 10.25 -3.05 1.98
CA PHE A 275 11.24 -4.12 1.74
C PHE A 275 10.62 -5.42 1.18
N GLN A 276 9.33 -5.60 1.31
CA GLN A 276 8.57 -6.73 0.78
C GLN A 276 8.69 -6.85 -0.75
N ILE A 277 8.93 -5.74 -1.46
CA ILE A 277 9.10 -5.74 -2.92
C ILE A 277 10.36 -6.52 -3.38
N PHE A 278 11.30 -6.76 -2.46
CA PHE A 278 12.52 -7.51 -2.74
C PHE A 278 12.36 -9.04 -2.62
N ALA A 279 11.14 -9.54 -2.42
CA ALA A 279 10.86 -10.96 -2.59
C ALA A 279 11.02 -11.36 -4.08
N PRO A 280 11.57 -12.55 -4.36
CA PRO A 280 12.00 -13.63 -3.46
C PRO A 280 13.44 -13.50 -2.93
N PHE A 281 14.18 -12.46 -3.30
CA PHE A 281 15.63 -12.38 -3.08
C PHE A 281 16.02 -12.15 -1.62
N VAL A 282 15.17 -11.43 -0.85
CA VAL A 282 15.42 -11.06 0.54
C VAL A 282 14.62 -11.98 1.48
N PRO A 283 15.28 -12.76 2.35
CA PRO A 283 14.58 -13.67 3.26
C PRO A 283 13.58 -12.99 4.19
N GLU A 284 13.90 -11.80 4.68
CA GLU A 284 13.01 -10.99 5.52
C GLU A 284 11.72 -10.62 4.76
N ALA A 285 11.85 -10.23 3.49
CA ALA A 285 10.69 -9.91 2.64
C ALA A 285 9.77 -11.13 2.46
N ASN A 286 10.34 -12.32 2.27
CA ASN A 286 9.57 -13.55 2.16
C ASN A 286 8.80 -13.87 3.44
N ARG A 287 9.43 -13.71 4.63
CA ARG A 287 8.75 -13.93 5.92
C ARG A 287 7.66 -12.89 6.16
N ALA A 288 7.92 -11.62 5.88
CA ALA A 288 6.95 -10.55 6.02
C ALA A 288 5.70 -10.80 5.15
N LEU A 289 5.90 -11.21 3.90
CA LEU A 289 4.77 -11.56 3.02
C LEU A 289 4.01 -12.81 3.45
N GLU A 290 4.66 -13.78 4.08
CA GLU A 290 3.94 -14.94 4.66
C GLU A 290 3.06 -14.52 5.84
N GLN A 291 3.55 -13.63 6.72
CA GLN A 291 2.76 -13.10 7.84
C GLN A 291 1.57 -12.28 7.33
N ALA A 292 1.77 -11.41 6.35
CA ALA A 292 0.70 -10.64 5.71
C ALA A 292 -0.35 -11.56 5.05
N ALA A 293 0.08 -12.58 4.34
CA ALA A 293 -0.81 -13.58 3.74
C ALA A 293 -1.57 -14.38 4.79
N GLY A 294 -0.92 -14.72 5.91
CA GLY A 294 -1.55 -15.33 7.08
C GLY A 294 -2.67 -14.48 7.65
N PHE A 295 -2.44 -13.16 7.79
CA PHE A 295 -3.48 -12.21 8.21
C PHE A 295 -4.65 -12.22 7.23
N VAL A 296 -4.40 -12.10 5.93
CA VAL A 296 -5.45 -12.14 4.89
C VAL A 296 -6.34 -13.38 5.06
N ARG A 297 -5.74 -14.56 5.19
CA ARG A 297 -6.50 -15.81 5.37
C ARG A 297 -7.33 -15.80 6.68
N ARG A 298 -6.77 -15.29 7.79
CA ARG A 298 -7.47 -15.28 9.09
C ARG A 298 -8.71 -14.40 9.09
N VAL A 299 -8.58 -13.15 8.61
CA VAL A 299 -9.70 -12.19 8.66
C VAL A 299 -10.84 -12.58 7.72
N THR A 300 -10.52 -13.20 6.57
CA THR A 300 -11.56 -13.65 5.63
C THR A 300 -12.23 -14.95 6.09
N ALA A 301 -11.53 -15.83 6.81
CA ALA A 301 -12.13 -17.04 7.39
C ALA A 301 -13.07 -16.73 8.57
N ALA A 302 -12.73 -15.75 9.42
CA ALA A 302 -13.56 -15.34 10.54
C ALA A 302 -14.94 -14.83 10.09
N GLN A 303 -14.98 -14.04 9.03
CA GLN A 303 -16.22 -13.51 8.46
C GLN A 303 -17.12 -14.57 7.81
N ALA A 304 -16.53 -15.65 7.28
CA ALA A 304 -17.30 -16.75 6.69
C ALA A 304 -18.07 -17.55 7.75
N VAL A 305 -17.59 -17.59 9.00
CA VAL A 305 -18.25 -18.29 10.11
C VAL A 305 -19.42 -17.46 10.68
N GLU A 306 -19.34 -16.14 10.67
CA GLU A 306 -20.41 -15.26 11.19
C GLU A 306 -21.63 -15.18 10.25
N THR A 307 -21.46 -15.55 8.97
CA THR A 307 -22.52 -15.49 7.95
C THR A 307 -23.16 -16.85 7.64
N SER A 308 -22.69 -17.94 8.27
CA SER A 308 -23.24 -19.30 8.16
C SER A 308 -24.06 -19.68 9.38
#